data_2547764f97c91a88b6b1c086b80d602c
#
_entry.id   2547764f97c91a88b6b1c086b80d602c
#
_cell.length_a   1.000
_cell.length_b   1.000
_cell.length_c   1.000
_cell.angle_alpha   90.00
_cell.angle_beta   90.00
_cell.angle_gamma   90.00
#
_symmetry.space_group_name_H-M   'P 1'
#
loop_
_entity.id
_entity.type
_entity.pdbx_description
1 polymer ?
#
loop_
_entity_poly.entity_id
_entity_poly.type
_entity_poly.pdbx_seq_one_letter_code
_entity_poly.pdbx_strand_id
1 'polypeptide(L)'
;DVYKRQVVANGTEAGKNLSQLVKEYKGSLVGDSNYQRFGDNFPLLIKFIDACDDLSIQVHPDDELAKKRHNSMGKTEMWYVIDNAGGKAHLRSGLSKKITPDEYAAMIADNTICDALADYAVQPGDVFFLPAGRIHSIGAGCFIAEIQQTSNVTYRIYDFNRKDKNGNTRELHTELSKDAIDYSVEEDYRTHYTPKQNESVELVTCPYFTTSVYDLTENMTIDYSELDSFVIYICMEGTCTCLLYTSDAADDMQ
;
A
#
# COMPACT_ATOMS: atom_id res chain seq x y z
N ASP A 1 -7.61 6.72 14.66
CA ASP A 1 -6.55 6.66 13.63
C ASP A 1 -5.22 7.11 14.23
N VAL A 2 -4.37 6.15 14.59
CA VAL A 2 -3.03 6.42 15.16
C VAL A 2 -2.16 7.15 14.14
N TYR A 3 -2.30 6.84 12.86
CA TYR A 3 -1.47 7.35 11.77
C TYR A 3 -1.64 8.85 11.48
N LYS A 4 -2.81 9.41 11.75
CA LYS A 4 -3.08 10.86 11.57
C LYS A 4 -2.55 11.72 12.71
N ARG A 5 -1.95 11.12 13.73
CA ARG A 5 -1.47 11.79 14.94
C ARG A 5 0.05 11.85 15.07
N GLN A 6 0.79 11.29 14.11
CA GLN A 6 2.25 11.40 14.11
C GLN A 6 2.67 12.86 13.93
N VAL A 7 3.68 13.25 14.66
CA VAL A 7 4.25 14.60 14.61
C VAL A 7 5.72 14.53 14.27
N VAL A 8 6.24 15.59 13.67
CA VAL A 8 7.67 15.76 13.42
C VAL A 8 8.40 15.75 14.74
N ALA A 9 9.43 14.91 14.85
CA ALA A 9 10.14 14.68 16.12
C ALA A 9 11.22 15.74 16.42
N ASN A 10 11.82 16.36 15.41
CA ASN A 10 12.95 17.29 15.55
C ASN A 10 12.97 18.34 14.43
N GLY A 11 13.92 19.28 14.49
CA GLY A 11 14.08 20.38 13.54
C GLY A 11 13.08 21.51 13.77
N THR A 12 13.03 22.46 12.83
CA THR A 12 12.20 23.68 12.93
C THR A 12 10.70 23.37 12.97
N GLU A 13 10.31 22.24 12.38
CA GLU A 13 8.91 21.81 12.24
C GLU A 13 8.47 20.85 13.37
N ALA A 14 9.28 20.66 14.40
CA ALA A 14 8.97 19.73 15.50
C ALA A 14 7.60 20.04 16.14
N GLY A 15 6.82 18.99 16.36
CA GLY A 15 5.49 19.08 16.93
C GLY A 15 4.34 19.28 15.93
N LYS A 16 4.63 19.66 14.68
CA LYS A 16 3.63 19.72 13.60
C LYS A 16 3.32 18.31 13.08
N ASN A 17 2.08 18.05 12.72
CA ASN A 17 1.72 16.84 11.99
C ASN A 17 1.81 17.06 10.47
N LEU A 18 1.82 15.96 9.71
CA LEU A 18 1.97 16.02 8.25
C LEU A 18 0.87 16.86 7.58
N SER A 19 -0.37 16.79 8.05
CA SER A 19 -1.47 17.60 7.48
C SER A 19 -1.25 19.11 7.69
N GLN A 20 -0.65 19.51 8.81
CA GLN A 20 -0.27 20.92 9.04
C GLN A 20 0.83 21.35 8.08
N LEU A 21 1.84 20.50 7.83
CA LEU A 21 2.92 20.78 6.89
C LEU A 21 2.40 20.89 5.45
N VAL A 22 1.55 19.97 5.00
CA VAL A 22 0.95 20.05 3.66
C VAL A 22 0.15 21.34 3.48
N LYS A 23 -0.61 21.74 4.49
CA LYS A 23 -1.40 22.97 4.47
C LYS A 23 -0.53 24.23 4.42
N GLU A 24 0.61 24.22 5.10
CA GLU A 24 1.54 25.35 5.17
C GLU A 24 2.39 25.45 3.91
N TYR A 25 3.02 24.35 3.47
CA TYR A 25 3.98 24.33 2.38
C TYR A 25 3.37 23.98 1.02
N LYS A 26 2.16 23.42 0.99
CA LYS A 26 1.39 23.14 -0.23
C LYS A 26 2.22 22.40 -1.30
N GLY A 27 2.24 22.94 -2.53
CA GLY A 27 2.99 22.40 -3.65
C GLY A 27 4.50 22.34 -3.41
N SER A 28 5.06 23.23 -2.59
CA SER A 28 6.48 23.16 -2.22
C SER A 28 6.86 21.90 -1.43
N LEU A 29 5.89 21.22 -0.81
CA LEU A 29 6.12 19.96 -0.11
C LEU A 29 5.75 18.73 -0.95
N VAL A 30 4.62 18.80 -1.65
CA VAL A 30 4.05 17.60 -2.30
C VAL A 30 4.07 17.66 -3.82
N GLY A 31 4.51 18.78 -4.42
CA GLY A 31 4.38 19.09 -5.83
C GLY A 31 3.08 19.85 -6.12
N ASP A 32 3.10 20.78 -7.05
CA ASP A 32 1.95 21.62 -7.37
C ASP A 32 0.78 20.81 -7.95
N SER A 33 1.07 19.87 -8.83
CA SER A 33 0.08 18.95 -9.42
C SER A 33 -0.60 18.09 -8.35
N ASN A 34 0.16 17.57 -7.40
CA ASN A 34 -0.38 16.80 -6.28
C ASN A 34 -1.23 17.66 -5.35
N TYR A 35 -0.78 18.88 -5.04
CA TYR A 35 -1.56 19.78 -4.20
C TYR A 35 -2.88 20.20 -4.85
N GLN A 36 -2.89 20.44 -6.17
CA GLN A 36 -4.11 20.72 -6.92
C GLN A 36 -5.10 19.55 -6.88
N ARG A 37 -4.60 18.32 -6.93
CA ARG A 37 -5.43 17.11 -6.94
C ARG A 37 -5.95 16.71 -5.56
N PHE A 38 -5.13 16.81 -4.52
CA PHE A 38 -5.39 16.24 -3.19
C PHE A 38 -5.62 17.30 -2.09
N GLY A 39 -5.35 18.58 -2.39
CA GLY A 39 -5.47 19.68 -1.42
C GLY A 39 -4.59 19.46 -0.20
N ASP A 40 -5.13 19.72 0.98
CA ASP A 40 -4.43 19.60 2.27
C ASP A 40 -4.20 18.14 2.73
N ASN A 41 -4.58 17.15 1.93
CA ASN A 41 -4.38 15.75 2.26
C ASN A 41 -3.08 15.23 1.63
N PHE A 42 -2.22 14.62 2.45
CA PHE A 42 -1.08 13.90 1.93
C PHE A 42 -1.57 12.66 1.16
N PRO A 43 -1.14 12.43 -0.11
CA PRO A 43 -1.84 11.49 -1.01
C PRO A 43 -1.58 10.02 -0.70
N LEU A 44 -0.55 9.70 0.05
CA LEU A 44 -0.13 8.32 0.31
C LEU A 44 -0.16 7.98 1.80
N LEU A 45 -0.31 6.69 2.08
CA LEU A 45 -0.08 6.09 3.38
C LEU A 45 0.87 4.90 3.21
N ILE A 46 1.95 4.91 3.96
CA ILE A 46 2.94 3.84 3.99
C ILE A 46 2.88 3.17 5.35
N LYS A 47 2.86 1.84 5.36
CA LYS A 47 2.80 1.02 6.57
C LYS A 47 3.80 -0.10 6.51
N PHE A 48 4.32 -0.46 7.67
CA PHE A 48 4.96 -1.75 7.90
C PHE A 48 3.98 -2.62 8.68
N ILE A 49 3.64 -3.79 8.13
CA ILE A 49 2.66 -4.71 8.69
C ILE A 49 3.38 -6.01 9.03
N ASP A 50 3.49 -6.29 10.32
CA ASP A 50 3.96 -7.57 10.86
C ASP A 50 2.73 -8.36 11.32
N ALA A 51 2.34 -9.35 10.53
CA ALA A 51 1.10 -10.07 10.70
C ALA A 51 1.28 -11.26 11.67
N CYS A 52 0.90 -11.10 12.93
CA CYS A 52 0.89 -12.18 13.91
C CYS A 52 -0.18 -13.24 13.63
N ASP A 53 -1.29 -12.86 12.98
CA ASP A 53 -2.41 -13.69 12.56
C ASP A 53 -2.83 -13.36 11.14
N ASP A 54 -3.60 -14.26 10.49
CA ASP A 54 -4.22 -13.96 9.21
C ASP A 54 -5.08 -12.71 9.30
N LEU A 55 -4.82 -11.70 8.47
CA LEU A 55 -5.71 -10.56 8.35
C LEU A 55 -6.98 -10.96 7.58
N SER A 56 -8.08 -10.23 7.81
CA SER A 56 -9.34 -10.52 7.11
C SER A 56 -9.17 -10.46 5.60
N ILE A 57 -9.87 -11.33 4.88
CA ILE A 57 -10.05 -11.18 3.44
C ILE A 57 -10.85 -9.93 3.20
N GLN A 58 -10.38 -9.09 2.27
CA GLN A 58 -10.94 -7.76 2.04
C GLN A 58 -10.82 -7.33 0.57
N VAL A 59 -11.56 -6.30 0.21
CA VAL A 59 -11.46 -5.59 -1.05
C VAL A 59 -11.64 -4.10 -0.79
N HIS A 60 -11.07 -3.29 -1.67
CA HIS A 60 -11.18 -1.84 -1.62
C HIS A 60 -11.92 -1.33 -2.87
N PRO A 61 -12.84 -0.36 -2.72
CA PRO A 61 -13.47 0.28 -3.86
C PRO A 61 -12.48 1.19 -4.61
N ASP A 62 -12.74 1.44 -5.88
CA ASP A 62 -12.09 2.48 -6.66
C ASP A 62 -12.51 3.89 -6.23
N ASP A 63 -11.92 4.93 -6.86
CA ASP A 63 -12.20 6.32 -6.52
C ASP A 63 -13.68 6.70 -6.77
N GLU A 64 -14.31 6.18 -7.82
CA GLU A 64 -15.70 6.49 -8.16
C GLU A 64 -16.65 5.92 -7.11
N LEU A 65 -16.50 4.63 -6.82
CA LEU A 65 -17.34 3.93 -5.87
C LEU A 65 -17.14 4.46 -4.43
N ALA A 66 -15.87 4.71 -4.06
CA ALA A 66 -15.54 5.28 -2.75
C ALA A 66 -16.10 6.70 -2.59
N LYS A 67 -16.02 7.53 -3.63
CA LYS A 67 -16.60 8.87 -3.63
C LYS A 67 -18.10 8.82 -3.47
N LYS A 68 -18.77 7.96 -4.25
CA LYS A 68 -20.23 7.80 -4.24
C LYS A 68 -20.76 7.33 -2.88
N ARG A 69 -20.09 6.36 -2.25
CA ARG A 69 -20.60 5.69 -1.04
C ARG A 69 -20.12 6.31 0.26
N HIS A 70 -18.90 6.84 0.27
CA HIS A 70 -18.21 7.24 1.50
C HIS A 70 -17.69 8.68 1.47
N ASN A 71 -17.85 9.39 0.34
CA ASN A 71 -17.20 10.68 0.09
C ASN A 71 -15.68 10.63 0.39
N SER A 72 -15.04 9.54 -0.04
CA SER A 72 -13.65 9.21 0.19
C SER A 72 -12.95 8.90 -1.12
N MET A 73 -11.64 8.69 -1.06
CA MET A 73 -10.83 8.16 -2.15
C MET A 73 -10.93 6.64 -2.17
N GLY A 74 -10.67 6.05 -3.33
CA GLY A 74 -10.41 4.63 -3.48
C GLY A 74 -9.14 4.18 -2.77
N LYS A 75 -8.84 2.90 -2.84
CA LYS A 75 -7.64 2.36 -2.20
C LYS A 75 -6.95 1.35 -3.11
N THR A 76 -6.07 1.89 -3.95
CA THR A 76 -5.07 1.12 -4.68
C THR A 76 -3.83 1.03 -3.83
N GLU A 77 -3.22 -0.14 -3.77
CA GLU A 77 -2.05 -0.40 -2.93
C GLU A 77 -1.05 -1.34 -3.61
N MET A 78 0.14 -1.42 -3.06
CA MET A 78 1.11 -2.46 -3.35
C MET A 78 1.74 -2.97 -2.07
N TRP A 79 2.22 -4.21 -2.12
CA TRP A 79 3.00 -4.84 -1.06
C TRP A 79 4.38 -5.22 -1.54
N TYR A 80 5.37 -4.94 -0.70
CA TYR A 80 6.72 -5.49 -0.80
C TYR A 80 6.96 -6.39 0.40
N VAL A 81 7.26 -7.66 0.17
CA VAL A 81 7.50 -8.63 1.23
C VAL A 81 8.91 -8.44 1.80
N ILE A 82 9.00 -8.21 3.11
CA ILE A 82 10.25 -7.99 3.82
C ILE A 82 10.74 -9.29 4.47
N ASP A 83 9.81 -10.03 5.10
CA ASP A 83 10.10 -11.29 5.77
C ASP A 83 8.90 -12.24 5.67
N ASN A 84 9.15 -13.54 5.79
CA ASN A 84 8.18 -14.62 5.62
C ASN A 84 8.19 -15.65 6.77
N ALA A 85 8.64 -15.26 7.95
CA ALA A 85 8.74 -16.13 9.14
C ALA A 85 9.41 -17.47 8.85
N GLY A 86 10.53 -17.45 8.12
CA GLY A 86 11.29 -18.64 7.76
C GLY A 86 10.59 -19.54 6.75
N GLY A 87 9.85 -18.97 5.80
CA GLY A 87 9.21 -19.65 4.68
C GLY A 87 7.82 -20.21 5.00
N LYS A 88 7.18 -19.77 6.07
CA LYS A 88 5.84 -20.24 6.48
C LYS A 88 4.72 -19.29 6.13
N ALA A 89 5.06 -18.05 5.76
CA ALA A 89 4.09 -17.01 5.48
C ALA A 89 3.43 -17.20 4.11
N HIS A 90 2.15 -16.93 4.07
CA HIS A 90 1.32 -16.93 2.87
C HIS A 90 0.49 -15.66 2.80
N LEU A 91 0.19 -15.21 1.60
CA LEU A 91 -0.79 -14.17 1.36
C LEU A 91 -1.72 -14.56 0.21
N ARG A 92 -2.87 -13.88 0.13
CA ARG A 92 -3.83 -14.09 -0.95
C ARG A 92 -3.97 -12.82 -1.77
N SER A 93 -3.93 -12.97 -3.09
CA SER A 93 -4.11 -11.88 -4.03
C SER A 93 -4.87 -12.37 -5.26
N GLY A 94 -6.09 -11.83 -5.45
CA GLY A 94 -6.96 -12.13 -6.59
C GLY A 94 -7.67 -13.48 -6.50
N LEU A 95 -8.43 -13.77 -7.55
CA LEU A 95 -9.20 -15.01 -7.70
C LEU A 95 -8.37 -16.08 -8.42
N SER A 96 -8.40 -17.31 -7.93
CA SER A 96 -7.77 -18.49 -8.57
C SER A 96 -8.68 -19.14 -9.62
N LYS A 97 -9.97 -18.80 -9.62
CA LYS A 97 -10.98 -19.31 -10.54
C LYS A 97 -12.08 -18.28 -10.78
N LYS A 98 -12.73 -18.35 -11.94
CA LYS A 98 -13.88 -17.51 -12.23
C LYS A 98 -15.04 -17.87 -11.31
N ILE A 99 -15.61 -16.86 -10.68
CA ILE A 99 -16.86 -16.92 -9.92
C ILE A 99 -17.75 -15.75 -10.33
N THR A 100 -19.04 -15.95 -10.21
CA THR A 100 -20.05 -14.89 -10.39
C THR A 100 -20.28 -14.16 -9.06
N PRO A 101 -20.87 -12.96 -9.09
CA PRO A 101 -21.28 -12.26 -7.87
C PRO A 101 -22.22 -13.06 -6.95
N ASP A 102 -23.05 -13.92 -7.52
CA ASP A 102 -23.96 -14.76 -6.73
C ASP A 102 -23.23 -15.96 -6.12
N GLU A 103 -22.30 -16.58 -6.84
CA GLU A 103 -21.41 -17.62 -6.28
C GLU A 103 -20.53 -17.04 -5.17
N TYR A 104 -20.01 -15.82 -5.33
CA TYR A 104 -19.29 -15.11 -4.27
C TYR A 104 -20.15 -15.01 -2.99
N ALA A 105 -21.40 -14.56 -3.09
CA ALA A 105 -22.28 -14.43 -1.94
C ALA A 105 -22.57 -15.78 -1.27
N ALA A 106 -22.78 -16.83 -2.08
CA ALA A 106 -22.94 -18.21 -1.57
C ALA A 106 -21.69 -18.70 -0.84
N MET A 107 -20.49 -18.48 -1.41
CA MET A 107 -19.22 -18.88 -0.79
C MET A 107 -18.94 -18.16 0.54
N ILE A 108 -19.40 -16.92 0.70
CA ILE A 108 -19.35 -16.24 2.00
C ILE A 108 -20.26 -16.90 3.01
N ALA A 109 -21.52 -17.20 2.63
CA ALA A 109 -22.47 -17.87 3.50
C ALA A 109 -21.99 -19.26 3.95
N ASP A 110 -21.31 -19.98 3.06
CA ASP A 110 -20.79 -21.33 3.30
C ASP A 110 -19.36 -21.34 3.91
N ASN A 111 -18.74 -20.17 4.13
CA ASN A 111 -17.37 -20.01 4.60
C ASN A 111 -16.30 -20.66 3.70
N THR A 112 -16.54 -20.71 2.39
CA THR A 112 -15.66 -21.36 1.39
C THR A 112 -14.95 -20.38 0.46
N ILE A 113 -15.04 -19.07 0.72
CA ILE A 113 -14.44 -18.05 -0.15
C ILE A 113 -12.93 -18.23 -0.35
N CYS A 114 -12.22 -18.77 0.63
CA CYS A 114 -10.80 -19.07 0.52
C CYS A 114 -10.48 -20.02 -0.65
N ASP A 115 -11.39 -20.91 -1.03
CA ASP A 115 -11.21 -21.88 -2.12
C ASP A 115 -11.26 -21.24 -3.51
N ALA A 116 -11.63 -19.96 -3.57
CA ALA A 116 -11.67 -19.18 -4.80
C ALA A 116 -10.52 -18.18 -4.92
N LEU A 117 -9.65 -18.08 -3.92
CA LEU A 117 -8.55 -17.12 -3.90
C LEU A 117 -7.24 -17.76 -4.35
N ALA A 118 -6.40 -16.99 -5.03
CA ALA A 118 -5.04 -17.38 -5.31
C ALA A 118 -4.20 -17.18 -4.03
N ASP A 119 -3.56 -18.26 -3.57
CA ASP A 119 -2.74 -18.33 -2.37
C ASP A 119 -1.27 -18.44 -2.75
N TYR A 120 -0.42 -17.61 -2.14
CA TYR A 120 0.99 -17.50 -2.45
C TYR A 120 1.85 -17.75 -1.21
N ALA A 121 2.68 -18.77 -1.22
CA ALA A 121 3.86 -18.83 -0.36
C ALA A 121 4.82 -17.70 -0.79
N VAL A 122 5.18 -16.82 0.13
CA VAL A 122 5.94 -15.61 -0.20
C VAL A 122 7.40 -15.72 0.22
N GLN A 123 8.24 -14.94 -0.47
CA GLN A 123 9.65 -14.77 -0.18
C GLN A 123 9.96 -13.27 -0.01
N PRO A 124 11.00 -12.92 0.79
CA PRO A 124 11.51 -11.55 0.82
C PRO A 124 11.84 -11.07 -0.61
N GLY A 125 11.38 -9.87 -0.95
CA GLY A 125 11.49 -9.31 -2.30
C GLY A 125 10.29 -9.57 -3.20
N ASP A 126 9.35 -10.45 -2.85
CA ASP A 126 8.11 -10.59 -3.62
C ASP A 126 7.31 -9.28 -3.59
N VAL A 127 6.74 -8.94 -4.73
CA VAL A 127 5.93 -7.73 -4.93
C VAL A 127 4.54 -8.10 -5.44
N PHE A 128 3.52 -7.46 -4.89
CA PHE A 128 2.14 -7.59 -5.34
C PHE A 128 1.53 -6.22 -5.56
N PHE A 129 1.02 -5.97 -6.77
CA PHE A 129 0.21 -4.80 -7.06
C PHE A 129 -1.27 -5.14 -6.84
N LEU A 130 -1.96 -4.34 -6.06
CA LEU A 130 -3.33 -4.53 -5.62
C LEU A 130 -4.18 -3.32 -6.05
N PRO A 131 -4.57 -3.24 -7.33
CA PRO A 131 -5.51 -2.22 -7.75
C PRO A 131 -6.82 -2.35 -6.98
N ALA A 132 -7.55 -1.26 -6.84
CA ALA A 132 -8.90 -1.30 -6.30
C ALA A 132 -9.72 -2.40 -7.00
N GLY A 133 -10.53 -3.12 -6.24
CA GLY A 133 -11.31 -4.29 -6.71
C GLY A 133 -10.63 -5.65 -6.54
N ARG A 134 -9.33 -5.70 -6.31
CA ARG A 134 -8.63 -6.97 -6.08
C ARG A 134 -8.90 -7.51 -4.68
N ILE A 135 -9.45 -8.72 -4.56
CA ILE A 135 -9.60 -9.42 -3.28
C ILE A 135 -8.24 -9.82 -2.78
N HIS A 136 -7.95 -9.60 -1.50
CA HIS A 136 -6.66 -9.93 -0.92
C HIS A 136 -6.71 -10.17 0.58
N SER A 137 -5.67 -10.80 1.11
CA SER A 137 -5.40 -10.86 2.55
C SER A 137 -3.92 -11.16 2.83
N ILE A 138 -3.41 -10.62 3.92
CA ILE A 138 -2.07 -10.91 4.43
C ILE A 138 -2.21 -12.05 5.44
N GLY A 139 -1.47 -13.13 5.23
CA GLY A 139 -1.45 -14.27 6.16
C GLY A 139 -0.46 -14.07 7.30
N ALA A 140 -0.62 -14.86 8.34
CA ALA A 140 0.25 -14.89 9.50
C ALA A 140 1.72 -15.12 9.10
N GLY A 141 2.63 -14.42 9.75
CA GLY A 141 4.07 -14.49 9.50
C GLY A 141 4.58 -13.64 8.34
N CYS A 142 3.70 -12.95 7.61
CA CYS A 142 4.12 -11.96 6.63
C CYS A 142 4.58 -10.67 7.33
N PHE A 143 5.77 -10.19 6.99
CA PHE A 143 6.18 -8.83 7.26
C PHE A 143 6.31 -8.08 5.94
N ILE A 144 5.52 -7.04 5.75
CA ILE A 144 5.42 -6.32 4.47
C ILE A 144 5.51 -4.80 4.66
N ALA A 145 6.01 -4.12 3.62
CA ALA A 145 5.76 -2.70 3.40
C ALA A 145 4.55 -2.54 2.47
N GLU A 146 3.53 -1.82 2.93
CA GLU A 146 2.35 -1.46 2.16
C GLU A 146 2.41 -0.01 1.77
N ILE A 147 2.35 0.29 0.47
CA ILE A 147 2.23 1.63 -0.09
C ILE A 147 0.83 1.75 -0.69
N GLN A 148 0.04 2.73 -0.26
CA GLN A 148 -1.36 2.88 -0.66
C GLN A 148 -1.80 4.34 -0.80
N GLN A 149 -2.92 4.55 -1.51
CA GLN A 149 -3.66 5.81 -1.42
C GLN A 149 -4.09 6.07 0.03
N THR A 150 -4.14 7.35 0.42
CA THR A 150 -4.65 7.74 1.76
C THR A 150 -6.16 7.54 1.83
N SER A 151 -6.58 6.32 2.08
CA SER A 151 -7.96 5.90 2.26
C SER A 151 -8.07 4.86 3.37
N ASN A 152 -9.18 4.89 4.11
CA ASN A 152 -9.49 3.91 5.15
C ASN A 152 -10.68 3.01 4.74
N VAL A 153 -11.17 3.14 3.50
CA VAL A 153 -12.33 2.37 3.05
C VAL A 153 -11.92 0.93 2.78
N THR A 154 -12.46 0.03 3.58
CA THR A 154 -12.19 -1.41 3.50
C THR A 154 -13.50 -2.17 3.61
N TYR A 155 -13.79 -3.01 2.64
CA TYR A 155 -14.89 -3.95 2.70
C TYR A 155 -14.37 -5.30 3.15
N ARG A 156 -14.72 -5.69 4.38
CA ARG A 156 -14.34 -6.99 4.95
C ARG A 156 -15.25 -8.06 4.38
N ILE A 157 -14.63 -9.04 3.73
CA ILE A 157 -15.31 -10.15 3.06
C ILE A 157 -15.43 -11.35 4.00
N TYR A 158 -14.34 -11.71 4.66
CA TYR A 158 -14.30 -12.85 5.56
C TYR A 158 -13.26 -12.65 6.65
N ASP A 159 -13.55 -13.06 7.86
CA ASP A 159 -12.70 -12.85 9.04
C ASP A 159 -12.44 -14.12 9.85
N PHE A 160 -12.46 -15.28 9.17
CA PHE A 160 -12.19 -16.59 9.77
C PHE A 160 -13.07 -16.90 11.01
N ASN A 161 -14.27 -16.34 11.06
CA ASN A 161 -15.22 -16.44 12.18
C ASN A 161 -14.63 -16.06 13.55
N ARG A 162 -13.59 -15.19 13.56
CA ARG A 162 -12.95 -14.72 14.79
C ARG A 162 -13.93 -13.92 15.64
N LYS A 163 -13.81 -14.13 16.95
CA LYS A 163 -14.62 -13.42 17.94
C LYS A 163 -13.71 -12.55 18.82
N ASP A 164 -14.21 -11.40 19.19
CA ASP A 164 -13.58 -10.56 20.20
C ASP A 164 -13.73 -11.18 21.60
N LYS A 165 -13.16 -10.54 22.62
CA LYS A 165 -13.25 -10.96 24.03
C LYS A 165 -14.69 -11.01 24.58
N ASN A 166 -15.65 -10.40 23.88
CA ASN A 166 -17.06 -10.40 24.25
C ASN A 166 -17.88 -11.42 23.44
N GLY A 167 -17.23 -12.19 22.55
CA GLY A 167 -17.87 -13.20 21.71
C GLY A 167 -18.46 -12.65 20.41
N ASN A 168 -18.24 -11.36 20.07
CA ASN A 168 -18.78 -10.75 18.86
C ASN A 168 -17.83 -10.95 17.67
N THR A 169 -18.39 -11.22 16.50
CA THR A 169 -17.66 -11.21 15.22
C THR A 169 -17.56 -9.78 14.67
N ARG A 170 -16.53 -9.49 13.87
CA ARG A 170 -16.47 -8.25 13.13
C ARG A 170 -17.52 -8.25 12.01
N GLU A 171 -18.07 -7.08 11.71
CA GLU A 171 -19.00 -6.88 10.60
C GLU A 171 -18.36 -7.28 9.27
N LEU A 172 -19.12 -8.02 8.45
CA LEU A 172 -18.79 -8.35 7.07
C LEU A 172 -19.58 -7.44 6.11
N HIS A 173 -18.95 -7.05 5.02
CA HIS A 173 -19.51 -6.10 4.05
C HIS A 173 -19.84 -6.80 2.73
N THR A 174 -20.51 -7.96 2.79
CA THR A 174 -20.77 -8.86 1.64
C THR A 174 -21.37 -8.13 0.44
N GLU A 175 -22.46 -7.39 0.64
CA GLU A 175 -23.13 -6.67 -0.46
C GLU A 175 -22.30 -5.50 -1.01
N LEU A 176 -21.60 -4.75 -0.12
CA LEU A 176 -20.73 -3.66 -0.55
C LEU A 176 -19.52 -4.18 -1.35
N SER A 177 -18.98 -5.32 -0.95
CA SER A 177 -17.86 -5.97 -1.62
C SER A 177 -18.24 -6.50 -2.99
N LYS A 178 -19.47 -7.03 -3.14
CA LYS A 178 -19.99 -7.62 -4.39
C LYS A 178 -19.84 -6.68 -5.58
N ASP A 179 -20.08 -5.39 -5.37
CA ASP A 179 -19.95 -4.37 -6.41
C ASP A 179 -18.51 -3.85 -6.61
N ALA A 180 -17.67 -4.02 -5.60
CA ALA A 180 -16.30 -3.52 -5.64
C ALA A 180 -15.31 -4.53 -6.22
N ILE A 181 -15.63 -5.83 -6.19
CA ILE A 181 -14.73 -6.90 -6.62
C ILE A 181 -14.54 -6.86 -8.14
N ASP A 182 -13.27 -6.92 -8.55
CA ASP A 182 -12.89 -7.33 -9.89
C ASP A 182 -12.89 -8.86 -9.97
N TYR A 183 -13.85 -9.42 -10.73
CA TYR A 183 -14.04 -10.85 -10.90
C TYR A 183 -13.16 -11.46 -12.00
N SER A 184 -12.22 -10.70 -12.56
CA SER A 184 -11.23 -11.22 -13.49
C SER A 184 -10.26 -12.19 -12.77
N VAL A 185 -9.70 -13.11 -13.55
CA VAL A 185 -8.71 -14.07 -13.06
C VAL A 185 -7.44 -13.85 -13.86
N GLU A 186 -6.33 -13.61 -13.19
CA GLU A 186 -5.00 -13.52 -13.75
C GLU A 186 -4.23 -14.84 -13.53
N GLU A 187 -3.28 -15.13 -14.38
CA GLU A 187 -2.45 -16.32 -14.27
C GLU A 187 -1.49 -16.23 -13.07
N ASP A 188 -0.92 -15.04 -12.86
CA ASP A 188 -0.09 -14.72 -11.70
C ASP A 188 -0.33 -13.27 -11.26
N TYR A 189 -0.49 -13.06 -9.96
CA TYR A 189 -0.70 -11.73 -9.38
C TYR A 189 0.58 -11.13 -8.79
N ARG A 190 1.72 -11.84 -8.85
CA ARG A 190 3.01 -11.24 -8.51
C ARG A 190 3.46 -10.24 -9.57
N THR A 191 4.07 -9.17 -9.11
CA THR A 191 4.82 -8.26 -9.97
C THR A 191 6.22 -8.84 -10.18
N HIS A 192 6.55 -9.22 -11.40
CA HIS A 192 7.87 -9.74 -11.74
C HIS A 192 8.83 -8.61 -12.09
N TYR A 193 10.00 -8.62 -11.50
CA TYR A 193 11.07 -7.69 -11.79
C TYR A 193 12.44 -8.40 -11.71
N THR A 194 13.45 -7.83 -12.31
CA THR A 194 14.81 -8.34 -12.22
C THR A 194 15.65 -7.37 -11.39
N PRO A 195 16.12 -7.76 -10.20
CA PRO A 195 17.01 -6.93 -9.39
C PRO A 195 18.27 -6.53 -10.16
N LYS A 196 18.72 -5.29 -9.96
CA LYS A 196 19.96 -4.76 -10.51
C LYS A 196 20.67 -3.95 -9.45
N GLN A 197 22.02 -4.08 -9.43
CA GLN A 197 22.83 -3.29 -8.52
C GLN A 197 23.07 -1.89 -9.09
N ASN A 198 22.98 -0.90 -8.20
CA ASN A 198 23.27 0.50 -8.50
C ASN A 198 22.44 1.10 -9.65
N GLU A 199 21.26 0.56 -9.86
CA GLU A 199 20.26 1.06 -10.79
C GLU A 199 18.89 1.13 -10.11
N SER A 200 18.04 2.02 -10.60
CA SER A 200 16.61 2.02 -10.26
C SER A 200 15.89 0.88 -10.96
N VAL A 201 15.20 0.04 -10.22
CA VAL A 201 14.35 -0.99 -10.79
C VAL A 201 12.91 -0.68 -10.41
N GLU A 202 12.10 -0.32 -11.41
CA GLU A 202 10.68 -0.04 -11.22
C GLU A 202 9.94 -1.32 -10.78
N LEU A 203 9.14 -1.21 -9.73
CA LEU A 203 8.29 -2.28 -9.22
C LEU A 203 6.83 -2.08 -9.65
N VAL A 204 6.29 -0.90 -9.40
CA VAL A 204 4.89 -0.55 -9.69
C VAL A 204 4.82 0.90 -10.14
N THR A 205 4.12 1.16 -11.24
CA THR A 205 3.69 2.50 -11.66
C THR A 205 2.18 2.50 -11.87
N CYS A 206 1.49 3.42 -11.20
CA CYS A 206 0.06 3.61 -11.31
C CYS A 206 -0.30 5.09 -11.19
N PRO A 207 -1.58 5.50 -11.39
CA PRO A 207 -1.99 6.90 -11.28
C PRO A 207 -1.78 7.56 -9.91
N TYR A 208 -1.37 6.82 -8.90
CA TYR A 208 -1.27 7.28 -7.51
C TYR A 208 0.17 7.30 -6.99
N PHE A 209 1.02 6.38 -7.45
CA PHE A 209 2.43 6.31 -7.05
C PHE A 209 3.27 5.54 -8.06
N THR A 210 4.55 5.83 -8.05
CA THR A 210 5.60 5.00 -8.65
C THR A 210 6.51 4.50 -7.54
N THR A 211 6.80 3.20 -7.54
CA THR A 211 7.68 2.56 -6.56
C THR A 211 8.81 1.85 -7.27
N SER A 212 10.03 2.09 -6.81
CA SER A 212 11.24 1.43 -7.32
C SER A 212 12.06 0.87 -6.17
N VAL A 213 12.88 -0.14 -6.47
CA VAL A 213 13.86 -0.69 -5.55
C VAL A 213 15.28 -0.38 -6.04
N TYR A 214 16.18 -0.17 -5.08
CA TYR A 214 17.61 0.05 -5.30
C TYR A 214 18.40 -0.92 -4.45
N ASP A 215 19.34 -1.63 -5.06
CA ASP A 215 20.38 -2.40 -4.39
C ASP A 215 21.71 -1.65 -4.55
N LEU A 216 22.09 -0.91 -3.50
CA LEU A 216 23.21 0.03 -3.56
C LEU A 216 24.46 -0.58 -2.94
N THR A 217 25.51 -0.71 -3.73
CA THR A 217 26.87 -1.09 -3.30
C THR A 217 27.89 0.03 -3.46
N GLU A 218 27.49 1.13 -4.11
CA GLU A 218 28.29 2.34 -4.32
C GLU A 218 27.44 3.60 -4.27
N ASN A 219 28.09 4.76 -4.32
CA ASN A 219 27.38 6.05 -4.32
C ASN A 219 26.58 6.24 -5.60
N MET A 220 25.35 6.71 -5.46
CA MET A 220 24.47 7.05 -6.56
C MET A 220 24.04 8.51 -6.44
N THR A 221 23.97 9.21 -7.56
CA THR A 221 23.38 10.55 -7.66
C THR A 221 22.14 10.48 -8.53
N ILE A 222 21.04 11.01 -8.03
CA ILE A 222 19.75 11.05 -8.74
C ILE A 222 19.31 12.51 -8.83
N ASP A 223 19.01 12.95 -10.04
CA ASP A 223 18.49 14.28 -10.31
C ASP A 223 16.96 14.28 -10.32
N TYR A 224 16.35 15.08 -9.46
CA TYR A 224 14.92 15.28 -9.34
C TYR A 224 14.48 16.72 -9.67
N SER A 225 15.34 17.53 -10.30
CA SER A 225 15.06 18.93 -10.59
C SER A 225 13.78 19.16 -11.41
N GLU A 226 13.44 18.20 -12.27
CA GLU A 226 12.24 18.28 -13.12
C GLU A 226 11.02 17.55 -12.51
N LEU A 227 11.14 17.03 -11.30
CA LEU A 227 10.07 16.24 -10.66
C LEU A 227 9.14 17.15 -9.85
N ASP A 228 7.91 17.39 -10.32
CA ASP A 228 6.85 18.05 -9.55
C ASP A 228 6.15 17.06 -8.60
N SER A 229 6.91 16.55 -7.62
CA SER A 229 6.40 15.60 -6.61
C SER A 229 7.38 15.51 -5.43
N PHE A 230 6.97 14.79 -4.40
CA PHE A 230 7.85 14.35 -3.32
C PHE A 230 8.43 12.96 -3.61
N VAL A 231 9.55 12.67 -2.98
CA VAL A 231 10.21 11.36 -3.00
C VAL A 231 10.37 10.86 -1.56
N ILE A 232 10.10 9.57 -1.36
CA ILE A 232 10.26 8.91 -0.06
C ILE A 232 11.25 7.76 -0.23
N TYR A 233 12.39 7.85 0.44
CA TYR A 233 13.33 6.76 0.55
C TYR A 233 13.07 5.96 1.83
N ILE A 234 13.02 4.64 1.67
CA ILE A 234 12.84 3.70 2.78
C ILE A 234 14.04 2.75 2.75
N CYS A 235 14.89 2.81 3.77
CA CYS A 235 15.99 1.87 3.92
C CYS A 235 15.43 0.55 4.46
N MET A 236 15.39 -0.47 3.60
CA MET A 236 14.83 -1.78 3.93
C MET A 236 15.88 -2.68 4.59
N GLU A 237 17.13 -2.55 4.20
CA GLU A 237 18.24 -3.34 4.72
C GLU A 237 19.52 -2.49 4.70
N GLY A 238 20.40 -2.69 5.67
CA GLY A 238 21.69 -1.99 5.76
C GLY A 238 21.57 -0.56 6.30
N THR A 239 22.49 0.29 5.88
CA THR A 239 22.55 1.71 6.24
C THR A 239 23.04 2.53 5.06
N CYS A 240 22.49 3.72 4.89
CA CYS A 240 22.95 4.69 3.89
C CYS A 240 22.96 6.11 4.48
N THR A 241 23.78 6.97 3.87
CA THR A 241 23.74 8.41 4.10
C THR A 241 23.15 9.08 2.87
N CYS A 242 22.04 9.83 3.06
CA CYS A 242 21.42 10.60 2.01
C CYS A 242 21.85 12.07 2.15
N LEU A 243 22.43 12.61 1.08
CA LEU A 243 22.76 14.03 0.96
C LEU A 243 21.79 14.66 -0.02
N LEU A 244 21.10 15.70 0.41
CA LEU A 244 20.19 16.48 -0.43
C LEU A 244 20.89 17.79 -0.81
N TYR A 245 20.96 18.05 -2.11
CA TYR A 245 21.47 19.30 -2.66
C TYR A 245 20.31 20.03 -3.34
N THR A 246 20.19 21.34 -3.08
CA THR A 246 19.35 22.24 -3.87
C THR A 246 20.27 23.10 -4.75
N SER A 247 19.74 23.66 -5.83
CA SER A 247 20.51 24.52 -6.75
C SER A 247 21.21 25.69 -6.03
N ASP A 248 20.63 26.19 -4.94
CA ASP A 248 21.18 27.29 -4.15
C ASP A 248 22.32 26.85 -3.23
N ALA A 249 22.39 25.59 -2.83
CA ALA A 249 23.44 25.08 -1.95
C ALA A 249 24.76 24.76 -2.69
N ALA A 250 24.72 24.63 -4.00
CA ALA A 250 25.92 24.40 -4.83
C ALA A 250 26.79 25.65 -4.98
N ASP A 251 26.20 26.85 -4.85
CA ASP A 251 26.91 28.14 -4.98
C ASP A 251 27.62 28.57 -3.68
N ASP A 252 27.21 28.02 -2.52
CA ASP A 252 27.80 28.34 -1.21
C ASP A 252 29.03 27.47 -0.85
N MET A 253 29.43 26.53 -1.70
CA MET A 253 30.57 25.63 -1.48
C MET A 253 31.81 25.95 -2.35
N GLN A 254 32.03 27.21 -2.73
CA GLN A 254 33.28 27.70 -3.35
C GLN A 254 34.20 28.33 -2.34
#